data_f189bba1358e02a3145d091d3bf9f389
#
_entry.id   f189bba1358e02a3145d091d3bf9f389
#
_cell.length_a   1.000
_cell.length_b   1.000
_cell.length_c   1.000
_cell.angle_alpha   90.00
_cell.angle_beta   90.00
_cell.angle_gamma   90.00
#
_symmetry.space_group_name_H-M   'P 1'
#
loop_
_entity.id
_entity.type
_entity.pdbx_description
1 polymer ?
#
loop_
_entity_poly.entity_id
_entity_poly.type
_entity_poly.pdbx_seq_one_letter_code
_entity_poly.pdbx_strand_id
1 'polypeptide(L)'
;MTSTVPRAARVAALAAWAVFAVFFLNGFNFATWASRLPAVRDALGFAESQMGLLLLFAAFGSLLALPLSGLVVERLGAARAVVAFAVVNTAGLVTTVFAVAEGTDWVVRAGLFLMGVGTGVWDAAMNLEGAAVEQRLGRTIMPRFHAGFSFGTVAGAGVGALAAAAGVPVQWHVTVAVGLSLLAVLWAVRWFVPAGDGHGPGEVDVRTSGGDAQGADPATAVPVPSAAAADGRHGGARSQLSAWTEPRTLLIGLVVLAAALTEGAANDWVSLAVVDGFGTDNAMGAVGLAVFLTAMTGMRLLGTGLLDRYGRVVVLRLSAGLALAGLLVFGLVPNLWFALVGVALWGLGAALGFPVGMSAASDDPRRAAVRVSVVATIGYSAFFVGPPLIGFLAHEVGYRNALLVIAVPVVVGLLVVGAARPLPATGQAEPGDPADGPPQGQGDARTSAADRAN
;
A
#
# COMPACT_ATOMS: atom_id res chain seq x y z
N MET A 1 7.36 17.37 40.39
CA MET A 1 8.46 17.28 39.41
C MET A 1 7.87 17.25 38.01
N THR A 2 7.70 18.41 37.38
CA THR A 2 7.24 18.54 36.00
C THR A 2 8.42 18.27 35.07
N SER A 3 8.51 17.07 34.53
CA SER A 3 9.52 16.73 33.51
C SER A 3 9.23 17.55 32.24
N THR A 4 10.01 18.60 32.01
CA THR A 4 9.97 19.35 30.75
C THR A 4 10.49 18.44 29.65
N VAL A 5 9.56 17.95 28.78
CA VAL A 5 9.91 17.21 27.58
C VAL A 5 10.88 18.06 26.75
N PRO A 6 12.06 17.55 26.36
CA PRO A 6 13.04 18.27 25.58
C PRO A 6 12.42 18.85 24.30
N ARG A 7 12.78 20.08 23.92
CA ARG A 7 12.24 20.78 22.73
C ARG A 7 12.30 19.95 21.47
N ALA A 8 13.38 19.18 21.27
CA ALA A 8 13.55 18.27 20.12
C ALA A 8 12.48 17.15 20.08
N ALA A 9 12.17 16.55 21.24
CA ALA A 9 11.14 15.50 21.32
C ALA A 9 9.73 16.06 21.02
N ARG A 10 9.48 17.30 21.40
CA ARG A 10 8.20 17.98 21.10
C ARG A 10 8.06 18.28 19.60
N VAL A 11 9.13 18.73 18.94
CA VAL A 11 9.16 18.97 17.49
C VAL A 11 8.95 17.67 16.72
N ALA A 12 9.63 16.59 17.09
CA ALA A 12 9.46 15.29 16.45
C ALA A 12 8.05 14.72 16.62
N ALA A 13 7.42 14.92 17.80
CA ALA A 13 6.04 14.50 18.04
C ALA A 13 5.04 15.30 17.18
N LEU A 14 5.22 16.61 17.02
CA LEU A 14 4.38 17.45 16.16
C LEU A 14 4.53 17.05 14.68
N ALA A 15 5.76 16.78 14.24
CA ALA A 15 6.01 16.27 12.89
C ALA A 15 5.30 14.93 12.65
N ALA A 16 5.32 14.00 13.61
CA ALA A 16 4.61 12.73 13.50
C ALA A 16 3.09 12.93 13.34
N TRP A 17 2.49 13.83 14.10
CA TRP A 17 1.06 14.14 13.93
C TRP A 17 0.77 14.83 12.59
N ALA A 18 1.65 15.68 12.10
CA ALA A 18 1.52 16.32 10.80
C ALA A 18 1.57 15.29 9.66
N VAL A 19 2.52 14.37 9.71
CA VAL A 19 2.62 13.26 8.73
C VAL A 19 1.36 12.39 8.80
N PHE A 20 0.91 12.00 10.01
CA PHE A 20 -0.34 11.24 10.17
C PHE A 20 -1.54 11.97 9.53
N ALA A 21 -1.66 13.28 9.75
CA ALA A 21 -2.74 14.08 9.16
C ALA A 21 -2.64 14.11 7.62
N VAL A 22 -1.45 14.22 7.06
CA VAL A 22 -1.24 14.22 5.59
C VAL A 22 -1.59 12.87 4.97
N PHE A 23 -1.25 11.75 5.64
CA PHE A 23 -1.71 10.41 5.23
C PHE A 23 -3.24 10.29 5.29
N PHE A 24 -3.85 10.75 6.39
CA PHE A 24 -5.31 10.77 6.53
C PHE A 24 -5.97 11.55 5.39
N LEU A 25 -5.48 12.75 5.08
CA LEU A 25 -6.05 13.61 4.05
C LEU A 25 -5.90 13.03 2.64
N ASN A 26 -4.81 12.33 2.36
CA ASN A 26 -4.61 11.62 1.09
C ASN A 26 -5.66 10.51 0.93
N GLY A 27 -5.84 9.66 1.95
CA GLY A 27 -6.87 8.62 1.96
C GLY A 27 -8.29 9.20 1.91
N PHE A 28 -8.54 10.31 2.58
CA PHE A 28 -9.82 11.02 2.56
C PHE A 28 -10.16 11.51 1.14
N ASN A 29 -9.22 12.14 0.44
CA ASN A 29 -9.43 12.60 -0.94
C ASN A 29 -9.72 11.44 -1.88
N PHE A 30 -8.97 10.34 -1.76
CA PHE A 30 -9.19 9.14 -2.56
C PHE A 30 -10.61 8.58 -2.39
N ALA A 31 -11.04 8.35 -1.16
CA ALA A 31 -12.36 7.76 -0.91
C ALA A 31 -13.52 8.75 -1.13
N THR A 32 -13.29 10.05 -0.99
CA THR A 32 -14.23 11.10 -1.39
C THR A 32 -14.58 10.98 -2.87
N TRP A 33 -13.59 10.77 -3.73
CA TRP A 33 -13.80 10.50 -5.16
C TRP A 33 -14.47 9.14 -5.38
N ALA A 34 -13.90 8.06 -4.86
CA ALA A 34 -14.35 6.68 -5.12
C ALA A 34 -15.81 6.44 -4.70
N SER A 35 -16.25 7.07 -3.61
CA SER A 35 -17.64 6.97 -3.13
C SER A 35 -18.68 7.61 -4.05
N ARG A 36 -18.24 8.45 -5.01
CA ARG A 36 -19.13 9.18 -5.92
C ARG A 36 -19.11 8.64 -7.36
N LEU A 37 -18.40 7.54 -7.62
CA LEU A 37 -18.31 6.93 -8.95
C LEU A 37 -19.66 6.60 -9.58
N PRO A 38 -20.70 6.10 -8.85
CA PRO A 38 -22.01 5.89 -9.45
C PRO A 38 -22.63 7.18 -9.98
N ALA A 39 -22.57 8.27 -9.21
CA ALA A 39 -23.11 9.56 -9.64
C ALA A 39 -22.33 10.18 -10.81
N VAL A 40 -21.02 9.92 -10.91
CA VAL A 40 -20.19 10.32 -12.06
C VAL A 40 -20.60 9.55 -13.32
N ARG A 41 -20.77 8.24 -13.22
CA ARG A 41 -21.27 7.40 -14.32
C ARG A 41 -22.64 7.87 -14.81
N ASP A 42 -23.56 8.08 -13.89
CA ASP A 42 -24.94 8.50 -14.22
C ASP A 42 -24.96 9.86 -14.92
N ALA A 43 -24.16 10.82 -14.44
CA ALA A 43 -24.04 12.15 -15.02
C ALA A 43 -23.45 12.15 -16.45
N LEU A 44 -22.49 11.23 -16.71
CA LEU A 44 -21.86 11.09 -18.02
C LEU A 44 -22.68 10.18 -18.97
N GLY A 45 -23.65 9.41 -18.44
CA GLY A 45 -24.37 8.39 -19.19
C GLY A 45 -23.45 7.26 -19.69
N PHE A 46 -22.41 6.95 -18.94
CA PHE A 46 -21.40 5.98 -19.35
C PHE A 46 -21.87 4.54 -19.16
N ALA A 47 -21.58 3.71 -20.17
CA ALA A 47 -21.61 2.27 -20.02
C ALA A 47 -20.47 1.79 -19.10
N GLU A 48 -20.59 0.56 -18.60
CA GLU A 48 -19.64 -0.06 -17.69
C GLU A 48 -18.21 -0.11 -18.26
N SER A 49 -18.08 -0.46 -19.55
CA SER A 49 -16.79 -0.50 -20.24
C SER A 49 -16.13 0.89 -20.33
N GLN A 50 -16.93 1.94 -20.52
CA GLN A 50 -16.42 3.31 -20.57
C GLN A 50 -15.93 3.77 -19.19
N MET A 51 -16.59 3.36 -18.10
CA MET A 51 -16.11 3.60 -16.73
C MET A 51 -14.77 2.91 -16.48
N GLY A 52 -14.61 1.65 -16.90
CA GLY A 52 -13.33 0.94 -16.78
C GLY A 52 -12.19 1.65 -17.50
N LEU A 53 -12.43 2.16 -18.69
CA LEU A 53 -11.43 2.95 -19.42
C LEU A 53 -11.18 4.32 -18.77
N LEU A 54 -12.21 4.95 -18.19
CA LEU A 54 -12.08 6.22 -17.48
C LEU A 54 -11.12 6.11 -16.30
N LEU A 55 -11.27 5.08 -15.48
CA LEU A 55 -10.46 4.87 -14.27
C LEU A 55 -8.97 4.64 -14.59
N LEU A 56 -8.65 4.15 -15.79
CA LEU A 56 -7.26 4.01 -16.23
C LEU A 56 -6.49 5.33 -16.26
N PHE A 57 -7.14 6.47 -16.51
CA PHE A 57 -6.44 7.75 -16.61
C PHE A 57 -5.82 8.16 -15.28
N ALA A 58 -6.49 7.89 -14.15
CA ALA A 58 -5.94 8.13 -12.83
C ALA A 58 -4.75 7.20 -12.53
N ALA A 59 -4.91 5.90 -12.81
CA ALA A 59 -3.84 4.92 -12.64
C ALA A 59 -2.62 5.24 -13.51
N PHE A 60 -2.83 5.65 -14.76
CA PHE A 60 -1.77 6.03 -15.69
C PHE A 60 -1.02 7.28 -15.23
N GLY A 61 -1.75 8.31 -14.75
CA GLY A 61 -1.14 9.51 -14.18
C GLY A 61 -0.23 9.20 -12.98
N SER A 62 -0.72 8.37 -12.05
CA SER A 62 0.06 7.95 -10.88
C SER A 62 1.31 7.14 -11.27
N LEU A 63 1.17 6.19 -12.18
CA LEU A 63 2.30 5.36 -12.62
C LEU A 63 3.40 6.15 -13.33
N LEU A 64 3.05 7.12 -14.15
CA LEU A 64 4.04 7.99 -14.80
C LEU A 64 4.74 8.92 -13.81
N ALA A 65 4.04 9.34 -12.77
CA ALA A 65 4.58 10.25 -11.76
C ALA A 65 5.53 9.57 -10.76
N LEU A 66 5.28 8.31 -10.41
CA LEU A 66 6.03 7.56 -9.40
C LEU A 66 7.55 7.49 -9.67
N PRO A 67 8.05 7.16 -10.87
CA PRO A 67 9.50 7.13 -11.13
C PRO A 67 10.18 8.50 -10.97
N LEU A 68 9.43 9.58 -11.18
CA LEU A 68 9.93 10.95 -11.09
C LEU A 68 9.79 11.55 -9.70
N SER A 69 9.01 10.92 -8.82
CA SER A 69 8.68 11.44 -7.50
C SER A 69 9.91 11.66 -6.62
N GLY A 70 10.88 10.73 -6.67
CA GLY A 70 12.14 10.86 -5.93
C GLY A 70 12.92 12.12 -6.33
N LEU A 71 13.05 12.37 -7.64
CA LEU A 71 13.72 13.57 -8.17
C LEU A 71 12.98 14.86 -7.77
N VAL A 72 11.65 14.82 -7.76
CA VAL A 72 10.82 15.96 -7.32
C VAL A 72 11.07 16.26 -5.85
N VAL A 73 11.07 15.23 -4.99
CA VAL A 73 11.30 15.40 -3.55
C VAL A 73 12.73 15.83 -3.26
N GLU A 74 13.71 15.32 -4.00
CA GLU A 74 15.11 15.76 -3.89
C GLU A 74 15.27 17.25 -4.19
N ARG A 75 14.59 17.77 -5.22
CA ARG A 75 14.71 19.19 -5.63
C ARG A 75 13.88 20.15 -4.79
N LEU A 76 12.68 19.76 -4.41
CA LEU A 76 11.72 20.63 -3.70
C LEU A 76 11.75 20.47 -2.19
N GLY A 77 12.20 19.32 -1.69
CA GLY A 77 11.99 18.83 -0.34
C GLY A 77 10.58 18.26 -0.15
N ALA A 78 10.40 17.35 0.84
CA ALA A 78 9.15 16.63 1.07
C ALA A 78 7.96 17.57 1.31
N ALA A 79 8.12 18.60 2.15
CA ALA A 79 7.04 19.55 2.47
C ALA A 79 6.49 20.28 1.23
N ARG A 80 7.37 20.82 0.39
CA ARG A 80 6.95 21.54 -0.83
C ARG A 80 6.40 20.58 -1.88
N ALA A 81 6.94 19.36 -1.98
CA ALA A 81 6.43 18.34 -2.87
C ALA A 81 5.01 17.92 -2.48
N VAL A 82 4.75 17.65 -1.19
CA VAL A 82 3.40 17.36 -0.68
C VAL A 82 2.43 18.49 -1.02
N VAL A 83 2.79 19.75 -0.74
CA VAL A 83 1.91 20.90 -1.05
C VAL A 83 1.65 21.02 -2.53
N ALA A 84 2.69 21.00 -3.37
CA ALA A 84 2.55 21.17 -4.81
C ALA A 84 1.66 20.10 -5.43
N PHE A 85 1.84 18.84 -5.01
CA PHE A 85 1.09 17.75 -5.59
C PHE A 85 -0.26 17.50 -4.92
N ALA A 86 -0.49 17.98 -3.70
CA ALA A 86 -1.84 18.15 -3.14
C ALA A 86 -2.65 19.19 -3.92
N VAL A 87 -2.02 20.29 -4.35
CA VAL A 87 -2.65 21.29 -5.25
C VAL A 87 -2.99 20.65 -6.60
N VAL A 88 -2.05 19.88 -7.19
CA VAL A 88 -2.27 19.18 -8.46
C VAL A 88 -3.42 18.16 -8.34
N ASN A 89 -3.44 17.35 -7.25
CA ASN A 89 -4.53 16.42 -6.97
C ASN A 89 -5.87 17.13 -6.83
N THR A 90 -5.93 18.20 -6.04
CA THR A 90 -7.14 19.01 -5.85
C THR A 90 -7.61 19.63 -7.16
N ALA A 91 -6.71 20.23 -7.94
CA ALA A 91 -7.04 20.82 -9.24
C ALA A 91 -7.58 19.75 -10.20
N GLY A 92 -6.94 18.56 -10.25
CA GLY A 92 -7.40 17.43 -11.03
C GLY A 92 -8.82 17.00 -10.66
N LEU A 93 -9.10 16.81 -9.36
CA LEU A 93 -10.43 16.42 -8.89
C LEU A 93 -11.49 17.49 -9.17
N VAL A 94 -11.19 18.75 -8.88
CA VAL A 94 -12.12 19.86 -9.13
C VAL A 94 -12.42 19.97 -10.63
N THR A 95 -11.40 19.94 -11.48
CA THR A 95 -11.57 19.93 -12.94
C THR A 95 -12.45 18.76 -13.38
N THR A 96 -12.20 17.55 -12.86
CA THR A 96 -12.96 16.34 -13.15
C THR A 96 -14.43 16.54 -12.83
N VAL A 97 -14.79 16.96 -11.61
CA VAL A 97 -16.21 16.99 -11.20
C VAL A 97 -17.02 18.10 -11.84
N PHE A 98 -16.38 19.23 -12.20
CA PHE A 98 -17.07 20.25 -13.00
C PHE A 98 -17.23 19.81 -14.46
N ALA A 99 -16.22 19.16 -15.04
CA ALA A 99 -16.33 18.60 -16.38
C ALA A 99 -17.39 17.48 -16.47
N VAL A 100 -17.56 16.69 -15.41
CA VAL A 100 -18.67 15.73 -15.28
C VAL A 100 -20.02 16.46 -15.32
N ALA A 101 -20.16 17.56 -14.59
CA ALA A 101 -21.41 18.36 -14.58
C ALA A 101 -21.71 18.99 -15.95
N GLU A 102 -20.69 19.30 -16.74
CA GLU A 102 -20.80 19.86 -18.10
C GLU A 102 -20.87 18.80 -19.19
N GLY A 103 -20.67 17.51 -18.87
CA GLY A 103 -20.62 16.40 -19.82
C GLY A 103 -19.41 16.42 -20.76
N THR A 104 -18.29 17.03 -20.35
CA THR A 104 -17.10 17.21 -21.19
C THR A 104 -16.07 16.10 -20.96
N ASP A 105 -16.21 15.01 -21.67
CA ASP A 105 -15.53 13.71 -21.50
C ASP A 105 -13.99 13.80 -21.49
N TRP A 106 -13.41 14.50 -22.45
CA TRP A 106 -11.95 14.62 -22.55
C TRP A 106 -11.34 15.42 -21.39
N VAL A 107 -12.08 16.41 -20.82
CA VAL A 107 -11.66 17.18 -19.65
C VAL A 107 -11.71 16.31 -18.39
N VAL A 108 -12.73 15.43 -18.27
CA VAL A 108 -12.82 14.44 -17.19
C VAL A 108 -11.58 13.54 -17.17
N ARG A 109 -11.18 13.00 -18.33
CA ARG A 109 -9.96 12.17 -18.46
C ARG A 109 -8.70 12.92 -18.11
N ALA A 110 -8.56 14.15 -18.61
CA ALA A 110 -7.40 15.00 -18.29
C ALA A 110 -7.34 15.34 -16.80
N GLY A 111 -8.47 15.65 -16.17
CA GLY A 111 -8.56 15.90 -14.74
C GLY A 111 -8.19 14.67 -13.91
N LEU A 112 -8.65 13.48 -14.27
CA LEU A 112 -8.29 12.23 -13.60
C LEU A 112 -6.82 11.89 -13.77
N PHE A 113 -6.25 12.10 -14.96
CA PHE A 113 -4.80 11.95 -15.15
C PHE A 113 -4.01 12.88 -14.22
N LEU A 114 -4.42 14.15 -14.15
CA LEU A 114 -3.78 15.14 -13.28
C LEU A 114 -3.93 14.76 -11.79
N MET A 115 -5.14 14.30 -11.38
CA MET A 115 -5.38 13.75 -10.05
C MET A 115 -4.41 12.61 -9.75
N GLY A 116 -4.24 11.67 -10.68
CA GLY A 116 -3.31 10.54 -10.54
C GLY A 116 -1.87 10.98 -10.37
N VAL A 117 -1.39 11.92 -11.20
CA VAL A 117 -0.06 12.52 -11.04
C VAL A 117 0.12 13.15 -9.66
N GLY A 118 -0.91 13.91 -9.23
CA GLY A 118 -0.93 14.51 -7.90
C GLY A 118 -0.82 13.49 -6.79
N THR A 119 -1.64 12.43 -6.84
CA THR A 119 -1.65 11.35 -5.86
C THR A 119 -0.30 10.64 -5.79
N GLY A 120 0.28 10.25 -6.93
CA GLY A 120 1.52 9.47 -6.97
C GLY A 120 2.71 10.18 -6.34
N VAL A 121 2.91 11.47 -6.63
CA VAL A 121 4.02 12.23 -6.01
C VAL A 121 3.72 12.60 -4.56
N TRP A 122 2.47 12.96 -4.23
CA TRP A 122 2.08 13.22 -2.85
C TRP A 122 2.33 12.00 -1.97
N ASP A 123 1.90 10.82 -2.42
CA ASP A 123 2.13 9.57 -1.70
C ASP A 123 3.62 9.32 -1.45
N ALA A 124 4.45 9.41 -2.49
CA ALA A 124 5.89 9.24 -2.36
C ALA A 124 6.52 10.24 -1.37
N ALA A 125 6.13 11.53 -1.46
CA ALA A 125 6.69 12.58 -0.63
C ALA A 125 6.31 12.44 0.85
N MET A 126 5.05 12.07 1.15
CA MET A 126 4.62 11.86 2.54
C MET A 126 5.27 10.62 3.17
N ASN A 127 5.53 9.57 2.38
CA ASN A 127 6.25 8.38 2.84
C ASN A 127 7.71 8.69 3.17
N LEU A 128 8.40 9.50 2.35
CA LEU A 128 9.77 9.93 2.62
C LEU A 128 9.86 10.80 3.90
N GLU A 129 8.93 11.72 4.11
CA GLU A 129 8.86 12.51 5.34
C GLU A 129 8.57 11.62 6.56
N GLY A 130 7.66 10.64 6.40
CA GLY A 130 7.34 9.65 7.44
C GLY A 130 8.56 8.87 7.88
N ALA A 131 9.39 8.42 6.95
CA ALA A 131 10.64 7.72 7.22
C ALA A 131 11.64 8.61 7.95
N ALA A 132 11.78 9.89 7.56
CA ALA A 132 12.65 10.84 8.24
C ALA A 132 12.20 11.11 9.68
N VAL A 133 10.91 11.23 9.93
CA VAL A 133 10.34 11.38 11.28
C VAL A 133 10.55 10.13 12.12
N GLU A 134 10.37 8.93 11.55
CA GLU A 134 10.61 7.65 12.21
C GLU A 134 12.07 7.52 12.67
N GLN A 135 13.02 7.83 11.80
CA GLN A 135 14.46 7.82 12.13
C GLN A 135 14.77 8.79 13.28
N ARG A 136 14.20 10.00 13.30
CA ARG A 136 14.43 10.97 14.39
C ARG A 136 13.82 10.56 15.72
N LEU A 137 12.71 9.83 15.69
CA LEU A 137 12.08 9.30 16.90
C LEU A 137 12.77 8.04 17.44
N GLY A 138 13.61 7.39 16.64
CA GLY A 138 14.30 6.14 17.00
C GLY A 138 13.35 4.98 17.32
N ARG A 139 12.15 4.99 16.76
CA ARG A 139 11.12 3.95 16.97
C ARG A 139 10.23 3.82 15.75
N THR A 140 9.83 2.61 15.42
CA THR A 140 8.95 2.30 14.30
C THR A 140 7.55 2.88 14.50
N ILE A 141 7.16 3.83 13.65
CA ILE A 141 5.84 4.47 13.67
C ILE A 141 5.17 4.55 12.28
N MET A 142 5.85 4.12 11.22
CA MET A 142 5.32 4.11 9.85
C MET A 142 3.95 3.42 9.75
N PRO A 143 3.69 2.28 10.41
CA PRO A 143 2.37 1.66 10.39
C PRO A 143 1.24 2.57 10.90
N ARG A 144 1.53 3.49 11.82
CA ARG A 144 0.54 4.46 12.31
C ARG A 144 0.16 5.49 11.26
N PHE A 145 1.11 5.88 10.40
CA PHE A 145 0.83 6.80 9.30
C PHE A 145 -0.09 6.15 8.27
N HIS A 146 0.16 4.89 7.93
CA HIS A 146 -0.71 4.12 7.04
C HIS A 146 -2.09 3.84 7.66
N ALA A 147 -2.17 3.65 8.97
CA ALA A 147 -3.46 3.62 9.66
C ALA A 147 -4.21 4.97 9.50
N GLY A 148 -3.48 6.10 9.52
CA GLY A 148 -4.03 7.42 9.20
C GLY A 148 -4.69 7.45 7.82
N PHE A 149 -4.01 6.95 6.78
CA PHE A 149 -4.58 6.80 5.44
C PHE A 149 -5.87 5.96 5.46
N SER A 150 -5.85 4.81 6.11
CA SER A 150 -7.02 3.94 6.21
C SER A 150 -8.20 4.61 6.94
N PHE A 151 -7.97 5.35 8.02
CA PHE A 151 -9.00 6.15 8.67
C PHE A 151 -9.53 7.25 7.75
N GLY A 152 -8.64 7.87 6.96
CA GLY A 152 -9.02 8.85 5.94
C GLY A 152 -9.95 8.26 4.90
N THR A 153 -9.66 7.06 4.39
CA THR A 153 -10.54 6.41 3.41
C THR A 153 -11.92 6.09 3.98
N VAL A 154 -12.00 5.60 5.21
CA VAL A 154 -13.29 5.37 5.90
C VAL A 154 -14.06 6.68 6.07
N ALA A 155 -13.40 7.74 6.52
CA ALA A 155 -14.01 9.05 6.70
C ALA A 155 -14.50 9.64 5.36
N GLY A 156 -13.70 9.59 4.31
CA GLY A 156 -14.05 10.08 2.98
C GLY A 156 -15.26 9.35 2.37
N ALA A 157 -15.29 8.00 2.49
CA ALA A 157 -16.43 7.22 2.04
C ALA A 157 -17.69 7.50 2.86
N GLY A 158 -17.57 7.67 4.17
CA GLY A 158 -18.68 8.02 5.06
C GLY A 158 -19.26 9.41 4.74
N VAL A 159 -18.41 10.42 4.55
CA VAL A 159 -18.83 11.76 4.13
C VAL A 159 -19.47 11.72 2.74
N GLY A 160 -18.94 10.90 1.83
CA GLY A 160 -19.51 10.66 0.51
C GLY A 160 -20.91 10.07 0.55
N ALA A 161 -21.13 9.08 1.42
CA ALA A 161 -22.45 8.47 1.64
C ALA A 161 -23.46 9.49 2.20
N LEU A 162 -23.06 10.28 3.20
CA LEU A 162 -23.90 11.34 3.76
C LEU A 162 -24.25 12.43 2.73
N ALA A 163 -23.27 12.87 1.95
CA ALA A 163 -23.49 13.85 0.88
C ALA A 163 -24.40 13.29 -0.23
N ALA A 164 -24.28 12.01 -0.58
CA ALA A 164 -25.17 11.36 -1.53
C ALA A 164 -26.59 11.25 -0.98
N ALA A 165 -26.77 10.82 0.28
CA ALA A 165 -28.07 10.73 0.95
C ALA A 165 -28.76 12.09 1.08
N ALA A 166 -27.97 13.16 1.28
CA ALA A 166 -28.47 14.54 1.32
C ALA A 166 -28.74 15.16 -0.06
N GLY A 167 -28.55 14.40 -1.14
CA GLY A 167 -28.73 14.89 -2.53
C GLY A 167 -27.72 15.97 -2.94
N VAL A 168 -26.56 16.08 -2.26
CA VAL A 168 -25.55 17.08 -2.61
C VAL A 168 -24.89 16.71 -3.95
N PRO A 169 -24.94 17.59 -4.97
CA PRO A 169 -24.29 17.33 -6.25
C PRO A 169 -22.79 17.01 -6.11
N VAL A 170 -22.29 16.12 -6.98
CA VAL A 170 -20.91 15.62 -6.93
C VAL A 170 -19.88 16.75 -6.93
N GLN A 171 -20.07 17.74 -7.81
CA GLN A 171 -19.15 18.85 -7.99
C GLN A 171 -18.98 19.66 -6.71
N TRP A 172 -20.06 19.91 -5.97
CA TRP A 172 -19.98 20.68 -4.72
C TRP A 172 -19.41 19.86 -3.57
N HIS A 173 -19.87 18.61 -3.41
CA HIS A 173 -19.32 17.71 -2.38
C HIS A 173 -17.81 17.56 -2.52
N VAL A 174 -17.33 17.10 -3.69
CA VAL A 174 -15.90 16.84 -3.91
C VAL A 174 -15.09 18.13 -3.76
N THR A 175 -15.52 19.24 -4.40
CA THR A 175 -14.79 20.51 -4.35
C THR A 175 -14.61 21.02 -2.91
N VAL A 176 -15.68 21.00 -2.12
CA VAL A 176 -15.59 21.44 -0.71
C VAL A 176 -14.69 20.50 0.10
N ALA A 177 -14.87 19.19 -0.05
CA ALA A 177 -14.10 18.20 0.69
C ALA A 177 -12.59 18.30 0.39
N VAL A 178 -12.21 18.30 -0.90
CA VAL A 178 -10.78 18.37 -1.28
C VAL A 178 -10.19 19.76 -1.05
N GLY A 179 -11.01 20.83 -1.13
CA GLY A 179 -10.59 22.18 -0.79
C GLY A 179 -10.26 22.33 0.70
N LEU A 180 -11.12 21.82 1.59
CA LEU A 180 -10.84 21.77 3.03
C LEU A 180 -9.64 20.87 3.34
N SER A 181 -9.53 19.73 2.65
CA SER A 181 -8.36 18.85 2.75
C SER A 181 -7.08 19.60 2.39
N LEU A 182 -7.06 20.34 1.27
CA LEU A 182 -5.90 21.13 0.86
C LEU A 182 -5.51 22.17 1.92
N LEU A 183 -6.48 22.90 2.48
CA LEU A 183 -6.21 23.86 3.57
C LEU A 183 -5.61 23.15 4.79
N ALA A 184 -6.09 21.97 5.12
CA ALA A 184 -5.54 21.16 6.21
C ALA A 184 -4.12 20.68 5.91
N VAL A 185 -3.81 20.26 4.65
CA VAL A 185 -2.46 19.92 4.21
C VAL A 185 -1.53 21.12 4.35
N LEU A 186 -1.94 22.31 3.86
CA LEU A 186 -1.17 23.56 3.98
C LEU A 186 -0.86 23.93 5.43
N TRP A 187 -1.79 23.61 6.33
CA TRP A 187 -1.59 23.82 7.77
C TRP A 187 -0.66 22.76 8.37
N ALA A 188 -0.84 21.46 8.01
CA ALA A 188 -0.08 20.36 8.60
C ALA A 188 1.41 20.40 8.20
N VAL A 189 1.74 20.69 6.94
CA VAL A 189 3.13 20.69 6.46
C VAL A 189 4.05 21.71 7.14
N ARG A 190 3.49 22.69 7.85
CA ARG A 190 4.28 23.66 8.65
C ARG A 190 5.05 22.99 9.78
N TRP A 191 4.63 21.81 10.20
CA TRP A 191 5.24 21.02 11.26
C TRP A 191 6.12 19.90 10.72
N PHE A 192 6.30 19.81 9.39
CA PHE A 192 7.28 18.90 8.78
C PHE A 192 8.68 19.31 9.20
N VAL A 193 9.57 18.35 9.18
CA VAL A 193 10.93 18.57 9.61
C VAL A 193 11.67 19.45 8.60
N PRO A 194 12.37 20.55 9.04
CA PRO A 194 13.15 21.38 8.14
C PRO A 194 14.24 20.57 7.44
N ALA A 195 14.41 20.79 6.13
CA ALA A 195 15.38 20.10 5.27
C ALA A 195 16.86 20.45 5.56
N GLY A 196 17.22 20.93 6.75
CA GLY A 196 18.54 21.39 7.12
C GLY A 196 19.20 20.66 8.30
N ASP A 197 18.43 19.85 9.06
CA ASP A 197 18.90 19.25 10.31
C ASP A 197 19.20 17.74 10.22
N GLY A 198 19.29 17.18 9.05
CA GLY A 198 19.63 15.78 8.81
C GLY A 198 20.64 15.67 7.69
N HIS A 199 21.68 14.90 7.91
CA HIS A 199 22.77 14.60 7.00
C HIS A 199 22.30 14.44 5.54
N GLY A 200 23.02 14.98 4.60
CA GLY A 200 22.76 14.87 3.16
C GLY A 200 22.63 13.40 2.73
N PRO A 201 22.08 13.12 1.53
CA PRO A 201 21.93 11.76 1.03
C PRO A 201 23.31 11.15 0.78
N GLY A 202 23.84 10.39 1.75
CA GLY A 202 25.12 9.77 1.52
C GLY A 202 25.87 9.14 2.67
N GLU A 203 25.34 9.00 3.88
CA GLU A 203 26.08 8.25 4.91
C GLU A 203 25.12 7.48 5.81
N VAL A 204 24.64 6.35 5.30
CA VAL A 204 24.09 5.28 6.13
C VAL A 204 25.30 4.55 6.71
N ASP A 205 25.67 4.88 7.95
CA ASP A 205 26.63 4.09 8.70
C ASP A 205 25.99 2.71 9.03
N VAL A 206 26.35 1.71 8.24
CA VAL A 206 25.85 0.32 8.31
C VAL A 206 26.33 -0.40 9.58
N ARG A 207 26.91 0.27 10.54
CA ARG A 207 27.63 -0.38 11.68
C ARG A 207 26.86 -0.56 12.98
N THR A 208 25.63 -0.04 13.12
CA THR A 208 24.91 -0.16 14.42
C THR A 208 23.41 -0.36 14.31
N SER A 209 22.93 -1.42 13.65
CA SER A 209 21.60 -1.94 13.93
C SER A 209 21.48 -3.44 13.66
N GLY A 210 22.22 -4.22 14.42
CA GLY A 210 21.85 -5.59 14.71
C GLY A 210 20.85 -5.57 15.88
N GLY A 211 19.57 -5.46 15.59
CA GLY A 211 18.50 -5.45 16.58
C GLY A 211 17.14 -5.44 15.87
N ASP A 212 16.52 -6.60 15.81
CA ASP A 212 15.09 -6.89 15.66
C ASP A 212 14.23 -5.92 14.80
N ALA A 213 14.38 -6.03 13.49
CA ALA A 213 13.41 -5.49 12.54
C ALA A 213 12.21 -6.46 12.39
N GLN A 214 11.46 -6.64 13.47
CA GLN A 214 10.14 -7.30 13.47
C GLN A 214 9.10 -6.25 13.78
N GLY A 215 8.32 -5.80 12.78
CA GLY A 215 7.16 -4.96 12.99
C GLY A 215 6.94 -3.79 12.04
N ALA A 216 7.59 -3.75 10.89
CA ALA A 216 7.18 -2.81 9.84
C ALA A 216 6.08 -3.45 9.01
N ASP A 217 4.87 -2.89 9.07
CA ASP A 217 3.75 -3.26 8.20
C ASP A 217 3.99 -2.67 6.79
N PRO A 218 4.32 -3.49 5.77
CA PRO A 218 4.60 -3.01 4.42
C PRO A 218 3.33 -2.76 3.59
N ALA A 219 2.18 -2.63 4.24
CA ALA A 219 0.86 -2.76 3.64
C ALA A 219 0.45 -1.65 2.68
N THR A 220 1.10 -0.52 2.70
CA THR A 220 0.68 0.63 1.89
C THR A 220 1.88 1.46 1.41
N ALA A 221 3.09 1.01 1.69
CA ALA A 221 4.25 1.59 1.05
C ALA A 221 4.24 1.14 -0.41
N VAL A 222 3.83 2.03 -1.30
CA VAL A 222 4.34 2.00 -2.66
C VAL A 222 5.85 2.00 -2.50
N PRO A 223 6.59 0.94 -2.88
CA PRO A 223 8.03 1.00 -2.86
C PRO A 223 8.42 2.08 -3.86
N VAL A 224 8.69 3.29 -3.37
CA VAL A 224 9.38 4.28 -4.17
C VAL A 224 10.73 3.63 -4.43
N PRO A 225 11.15 3.38 -5.68
CA PRO A 225 12.50 2.98 -5.97
C PRO A 225 13.39 4.05 -5.37
N SER A 226 13.99 3.76 -4.22
CA SER A 226 14.91 4.68 -3.56
C SER A 226 16.01 4.98 -4.57
N ALA A 227 16.31 6.26 -4.80
CA ALA A 227 17.50 6.66 -5.56
C ALA A 227 18.79 6.05 -4.97
N ALA A 228 18.77 5.59 -3.72
CA ALA A 228 19.81 4.76 -3.10
C ALA A 228 20.05 3.42 -3.81
N ALA A 229 19.09 2.93 -4.62
CA ALA A 229 19.33 1.76 -5.48
C ALA A 229 20.22 2.08 -6.70
N ALA A 230 20.49 3.33 -6.99
CA ALA A 230 21.35 3.74 -8.11
C ALA A 230 22.85 3.73 -7.79
N ASP A 231 23.26 3.61 -6.52
CA ASP A 231 24.68 3.58 -6.13
C ASP A 231 25.25 2.16 -5.94
N GLY A 232 24.54 1.15 -6.38
CA GLY A 232 24.98 -0.24 -6.40
C GLY A 232 25.85 -0.57 -7.60
N ARG A 233 27.14 -0.27 -7.54
CA ARG A 233 28.15 -0.69 -8.54
C ARG A 233 28.33 -2.20 -8.71
N HIS A 234 27.44 -3.05 -8.19
CA HIS A 234 27.60 -4.51 -8.26
C HIS A 234 26.32 -5.30 -8.58
N GLY A 235 25.32 -4.72 -9.24
CA GLY A 235 24.15 -5.43 -9.70
C GLY A 235 23.80 -5.06 -11.16
N GLY A 236 24.60 -5.56 -12.12
CA GLY A 236 24.32 -5.33 -13.55
C GLY A 236 22.93 -5.81 -13.95
N ALA A 237 22.42 -5.34 -15.12
CA ALA A 237 21.12 -5.71 -15.71
C ALA A 237 20.80 -7.21 -15.67
N ARG A 238 21.82 -8.07 -15.67
CA ARG A 238 21.71 -9.52 -15.49
C ARG A 238 21.16 -9.91 -14.10
N SER A 239 21.51 -9.19 -13.03
CA SER A 239 20.98 -9.48 -11.69
C SER A 239 19.49 -9.09 -11.58
N GLN A 240 19.08 -8.00 -12.19
CA GLN A 240 17.67 -7.60 -12.24
C GLN A 240 16.82 -8.58 -13.06
N LEU A 241 17.31 -9.01 -14.23
CA LEU A 241 16.64 -10.01 -15.05
C LEU A 241 16.55 -11.38 -14.37
N SER A 242 17.52 -11.74 -13.52
CA SER A 242 17.51 -13.04 -12.83
C SER A 242 16.35 -13.22 -11.86
N ALA A 243 15.81 -12.15 -11.25
CA ALA A 243 14.66 -12.26 -10.37
C ALA A 243 13.35 -12.56 -11.12
N TRP A 244 13.25 -12.20 -12.40
CA TRP A 244 12.13 -12.58 -13.28
C TRP A 244 12.11 -14.05 -13.63
N THR A 245 13.19 -14.79 -13.37
CA THR A 245 13.27 -16.23 -13.60
C THR A 245 13.23 -17.05 -12.31
N GLU A 246 13.13 -16.41 -11.16
CA GLU A 246 13.00 -17.09 -9.86
C GLU A 246 11.55 -17.55 -9.61
N PRO A 247 11.29 -18.88 -9.54
CA PRO A 247 9.92 -19.37 -9.32
C PRO A 247 9.28 -18.81 -8.05
N ARG A 248 10.04 -18.72 -6.93
CA ARG A 248 9.53 -18.18 -5.67
C ARG A 248 9.08 -16.71 -5.80
N THR A 249 9.89 -15.88 -6.46
CA THR A 249 9.59 -14.45 -6.68
C THR A 249 8.33 -14.28 -7.54
N LEU A 250 8.20 -15.07 -8.62
CA LEU A 250 7.01 -15.03 -9.48
C LEU A 250 5.75 -15.52 -8.76
N LEU A 251 5.85 -16.58 -7.95
CA LEU A 251 4.71 -17.11 -7.19
C LEU A 251 4.27 -16.11 -6.09
N ILE A 252 5.20 -15.44 -5.41
CA ILE A 252 4.87 -14.33 -4.49
C ILE A 252 4.23 -13.19 -5.28
N GLY A 253 4.75 -12.87 -6.48
CA GLY A 253 4.15 -11.88 -7.38
C GLY A 253 2.69 -12.19 -7.71
N LEU A 254 2.33 -13.45 -7.96
CA LEU A 254 0.93 -13.87 -8.19
C LEU A 254 0.05 -13.69 -6.94
N VAL A 255 0.57 -13.96 -5.75
CA VAL A 255 -0.16 -13.69 -4.48
C VAL A 255 -0.43 -12.21 -4.35
N VAL A 256 0.57 -11.35 -4.63
CA VAL A 256 0.44 -9.89 -4.54
C VAL A 256 -0.47 -9.34 -5.63
N LEU A 257 -0.41 -9.88 -6.85
CA LEU A 257 -1.35 -9.55 -7.94
C LEU A 257 -2.80 -9.82 -7.54
N ALA A 258 -3.07 -11.02 -7.00
CA ALA A 258 -4.40 -11.38 -6.52
C ALA A 258 -4.91 -10.44 -5.44
N ALA A 259 -4.04 -10.09 -4.48
CA ALA A 259 -4.37 -9.15 -3.42
C ALA A 259 -4.63 -7.74 -3.94
N ALA A 260 -3.76 -7.22 -4.82
CA ALA A 260 -3.90 -5.90 -5.43
C ALA A 260 -5.17 -5.80 -6.28
N LEU A 261 -5.49 -6.83 -7.07
CA LEU A 261 -6.71 -6.88 -7.86
C LEU A 261 -7.95 -6.95 -6.97
N THR A 262 -7.88 -7.71 -5.86
CA THR A 262 -8.95 -7.84 -4.87
C THR A 262 -9.29 -6.51 -4.21
N GLU A 263 -8.28 -5.76 -3.79
CA GLU A 263 -8.43 -4.43 -3.18
C GLU A 263 -8.83 -3.37 -4.22
N GLY A 264 -8.11 -3.30 -5.34
CA GLY A 264 -8.34 -2.31 -6.39
C GLY A 264 -9.74 -2.41 -6.99
N ALA A 265 -10.19 -3.64 -7.28
CA ALA A 265 -11.52 -3.86 -7.82
C ALA A 265 -12.63 -3.45 -6.84
N ALA A 266 -12.43 -3.64 -5.53
CA ALA A 266 -13.40 -3.17 -4.54
C ALA A 266 -13.48 -1.64 -4.50
N ASN A 267 -12.33 -0.97 -4.50
CA ASN A 267 -12.24 0.49 -4.49
C ASN A 267 -12.93 1.13 -5.70
N ASP A 268 -12.81 0.51 -6.86
CA ASP A 268 -13.33 1.05 -8.13
C ASP A 268 -14.79 0.67 -8.36
N TRP A 269 -15.21 -0.53 -7.94
CA TRP A 269 -16.44 -1.12 -8.44
C TRP A 269 -17.49 -1.45 -7.40
N VAL A 270 -17.16 -1.57 -6.10
CA VAL A 270 -18.16 -1.95 -5.06
C VAL A 270 -19.31 -0.95 -5.03
N SER A 271 -19.04 0.37 -5.11
CA SER A 271 -20.11 1.38 -5.09
C SER A 271 -21.04 1.24 -6.28
N LEU A 272 -20.51 1.05 -7.48
CA LEU A 272 -21.27 0.83 -8.71
C LEU A 272 -22.07 -0.49 -8.68
N ALA A 273 -21.40 -1.56 -8.21
CA ALA A 273 -21.99 -2.88 -8.13
C ALA A 273 -23.15 -2.98 -7.11
N VAL A 274 -23.09 -2.17 -6.03
CA VAL A 274 -24.19 -2.07 -5.06
C VAL A 274 -25.37 -1.34 -5.67
N VAL A 275 -25.13 -0.21 -6.36
CA VAL A 275 -26.21 0.58 -7.00
C VAL A 275 -26.93 -0.26 -8.04
N ASP A 276 -26.21 -0.76 -9.03
CA ASP A 276 -26.84 -1.46 -10.17
C ASP A 276 -27.27 -2.88 -9.85
N GLY A 277 -26.43 -3.58 -9.05
CA GLY A 277 -26.67 -4.99 -8.75
C GLY A 277 -27.85 -5.24 -7.82
N PHE A 278 -28.29 -4.21 -7.07
CA PHE A 278 -29.42 -4.31 -6.13
C PHE A 278 -30.49 -3.23 -6.37
N GLY A 279 -30.33 -2.37 -7.39
CA GLY A 279 -31.29 -1.31 -7.71
C GLY A 279 -31.41 -0.27 -6.60
N THR A 280 -30.29 0.08 -5.97
CA THR A 280 -30.25 1.03 -4.85
C THR A 280 -29.80 2.42 -5.32
N ASP A 281 -29.83 3.40 -4.41
CA ASP A 281 -29.34 4.75 -4.68
C ASP A 281 -27.81 4.89 -4.52
N ASN A 282 -27.29 6.03 -4.95
CA ASN A 282 -25.85 6.34 -4.86
C ASN A 282 -25.34 6.42 -3.42
N ALA A 283 -26.21 6.70 -2.43
CA ALA A 283 -25.85 6.71 -1.02
C ALA A 283 -25.53 5.29 -0.53
N MET A 284 -26.36 4.30 -0.91
CA MET A 284 -26.13 2.91 -0.57
C MET A 284 -24.87 2.36 -1.25
N GLY A 285 -24.56 2.79 -2.49
CA GLY A 285 -23.30 2.48 -3.15
C GLY A 285 -22.09 2.96 -2.34
N ALA A 286 -22.12 4.20 -1.85
CA ALA A 286 -21.07 4.75 -0.99
C ALA A 286 -20.99 4.05 0.37
N VAL A 287 -22.12 3.60 0.95
CA VAL A 287 -22.16 2.76 2.16
C VAL A 287 -21.46 1.43 1.90
N GLY A 288 -21.71 0.77 0.76
CA GLY A 288 -21.02 -0.46 0.39
C GLY A 288 -19.50 -0.31 0.40
N LEU A 289 -19.00 0.77 -0.22
CA LEU A 289 -17.56 1.08 -0.19
C LEU A 289 -17.07 1.36 1.24
N ALA A 290 -17.83 2.12 2.04
CA ALA A 290 -17.46 2.40 3.43
C ALA A 290 -17.39 1.12 4.28
N VAL A 291 -18.27 0.15 4.06
CA VAL A 291 -18.24 -1.17 4.73
C VAL A 291 -16.96 -1.91 4.36
N PHE A 292 -16.61 -1.97 3.07
CA PHE A 292 -15.36 -2.59 2.61
C PHE A 292 -14.14 -1.97 3.28
N LEU A 293 -14.01 -0.64 3.21
CA LEU A 293 -12.87 0.12 3.74
C LEU A 293 -12.76 0.00 5.27
N THR A 294 -13.90 -0.01 5.97
CA THR A 294 -13.94 -0.19 7.44
C THR A 294 -13.47 -1.59 7.83
N ALA A 295 -13.96 -2.62 7.17
CA ALA A 295 -13.57 -4.00 7.41
C ALA A 295 -12.06 -4.21 7.12
N MET A 296 -11.58 -3.68 5.99
CA MET A 296 -10.17 -3.74 5.61
C MET A 296 -9.29 -3.03 6.63
N THR A 297 -9.66 -1.83 7.06
CA THR A 297 -8.94 -1.06 8.09
C THR A 297 -8.89 -1.82 9.42
N GLY A 298 -10.02 -2.38 9.85
CA GLY A 298 -10.10 -3.20 11.07
C GLY A 298 -9.15 -4.40 11.03
N MET A 299 -9.09 -5.11 9.90
CA MET A 299 -8.18 -6.26 9.75
C MET A 299 -6.72 -5.81 9.70
N ARG A 300 -6.38 -4.67 9.09
CA ARG A 300 -5.02 -4.12 9.11
C ARG A 300 -4.54 -3.82 10.53
N LEU A 301 -5.42 -3.31 11.40
CA LEU A 301 -5.09 -3.07 12.81
C LEU A 301 -4.86 -4.35 13.62
N LEU A 302 -5.57 -5.43 13.28
CA LEU A 302 -5.43 -6.74 13.94
C LEU A 302 -4.33 -7.61 13.33
N GLY A 303 -3.88 -7.26 12.13
CA GLY A 303 -3.05 -8.12 11.27
C GLY A 303 -1.72 -8.50 11.88
N THR A 304 -1.03 -7.58 12.56
CA THR A 304 0.26 -7.85 13.21
C THR A 304 0.14 -8.96 14.26
N GLY A 305 -0.85 -8.85 15.16
CA GLY A 305 -1.09 -9.88 16.17
C GLY A 305 -1.48 -11.25 15.59
N LEU A 306 -2.18 -11.26 14.45
CA LEU A 306 -2.52 -12.50 13.75
C LEU A 306 -1.28 -13.12 13.10
N LEU A 307 -0.43 -12.30 12.48
CA LEU A 307 0.83 -12.74 11.85
C LEU A 307 1.80 -13.32 12.87
N ASP A 308 1.95 -12.68 14.04
CA ASP A 308 2.81 -13.14 15.12
C ASP A 308 2.32 -14.48 15.69
N ARG A 309 0.99 -14.66 15.82
CA ARG A 309 0.40 -15.87 16.42
C ARG A 309 0.33 -17.06 15.47
N TYR A 310 -0.02 -16.85 14.21
CA TYR A 310 -0.34 -17.92 13.25
C TYR A 310 0.65 -18.04 12.09
N GLY A 311 1.56 -17.09 11.95
CA GLY A 311 2.50 -17.03 10.84
C GLY A 311 1.86 -16.61 9.51
N ARG A 312 2.71 -16.12 8.59
CA ARG A 312 2.26 -15.46 7.35
C ARG A 312 1.46 -16.35 6.41
N VAL A 313 1.84 -17.63 6.25
CA VAL A 313 1.14 -18.52 5.30
C VAL A 313 -0.29 -18.83 5.73
N VAL A 314 -0.51 -19.06 7.04
CA VAL A 314 -1.85 -19.32 7.59
C VAL A 314 -2.69 -18.07 7.45
N VAL A 315 -2.16 -16.91 7.82
CA VAL A 315 -2.88 -15.64 7.72
C VAL A 315 -3.25 -15.33 6.27
N LEU A 316 -2.33 -15.48 5.32
CA LEU A 316 -2.61 -15.28 3.89
C LEU A 316 -3.69 -16.24 3.37
N ARG A 317 -3.70 -17.51 3.81
CA ARG A 317 -4.74 -18.46 3.42
C ARG A 317 -6.12 -18.06 3.97
N LEU A 318 -6.17 -17.65 5.23
CA LEU A 318 -7.41 -17.17 5.84
C LEU A 318 -7.90 -15.90 5.17
N SER A 319 -7.01 -14.96 4.87
CA SER A 319 -7.33 -13.73 4.14
C SER A 319 -7.88 -14.02 2.75
N ALA A 320 -7.20 -14.86 1.96
CA ALA A 320 -7.69 -15.25 0.63
C ALA A 320 -9.02 -16.01 0.70
N GLY A 321 -9.19 -16.89 1.70
CA GLY A 321 -10.46 -17.60 1.96
C GLY A 321 -11.60 -16.66 2.30
N LEU A 322 -11.37 -15.66 3.17
CA LEU A 322 -12.36 -14.62 3.51
C LEU A 322 -12.71 -13.76 2.30
N ALA A 323 -11.71 -13.33 1.51
CA ALA A 323 -11.94 -12.55 0.30
C ALA A 323 -12.79 -13.35 -0.71
N LEU A 324 -12.46 -14.63 -0.92
CA LEU A 324 -13.20 -15.51 -1.82
C LEU A 324 -14.64 -15.73 -1.34
N ALA A 325 -14.83 -16.04 -0.06
CA ALA A 325 -16.17 -16.21 0.51
C ALA A 325 -16.99 -14.92 0.40
N GLY A 326 -16.37 -13.77 0.70
CA GLY A 326 -17.01 -12.46 0.58
C GLY A 326 -17.42 -12.12 -0.85
N LEU A 327 -16.53 -12.36 -1.84
CA LEU A 327 -16.81 -12.20 -3.27
C LEU A 327 -17.97 -13.09 -3.73
N LEU A 328 -17.98 -14.36 -3.34
CA LEU A 328 -19.04 -15.30 -3.71
C LEU A 328 -20.39 -14.88 -3.09
N VAL A 329 -20.40 -14.49 -1.81
CA VAL A 329 -21.63 -14.00 -1.17
C VAL A 329 -22.11 -12.73 -1.86
N PHE A 330 -21.24 -11.75 -2.11
CA PHE A 330 -21.60 -10.51 -2.80
C PHE A 330 -22.12 -10.76 -4.21
N GLY A 331 -21.44 -11.58 -5.00
CA GLY A 331 -21.78 -11.85 -6.39
C GLY A 331 -23.05 -12.69 -6.57
N LEU A 332 -23.26 -13.70 -5.72
CA LEU A 332 -24.29 -14.71 -5.95
C LEU A 332 -25.58 -14.51 -5.13
N VAL A 333 -25.49 -13.86 -3.95
CA VAL A 333 -26.66 -13.72 -3.07
C VAL A 333 -27.48 -12.49 -3.49
N PRO A 334 -28.77 -12.63 -3.86
CA PRO A 334 -29.58 -11.53 -4.39
C PRO A 334 -30.15 -10.58 -3.31
N ASN A 335 -29.74 -10.73 -2.05
CA ASN A 335 -30.19 -9.90 -0.94
C ASN A 335 -29.09 -8.91 -0.55
N LEU A 336 -29.41 -7.61 -0.57
CA LEU A 336 -28.46 -6.51 -0.29
C LEU A 336 -27.74 -6.67 1.06
N TRP A 337 -28.47 -7.01 2.12
CA TRP A 337 -27.90 -7.07 3.47
C TRP A 337 -26.87 -8.17 3.60
N PHE A 338 -27.17 -9.35 3.04
CA PHE A 338 -26.18 -10.45 2.97
C PHE A 338 -25.01 -10.10 2.06
N ALA A 339 -25.28 -9.40 0.96
CA ALA A 339 -24.21 -8.93 0.08
C ALA A 339 -23.28 -7.94 0.79
N LEU A 340 -23.79 -7.03 1.63
CA LEU A 340 -22.97 -6.13 2.45
C LEU A 340 -22.13 -6.89 3.48
N VAL A 341 -22.65 -8.00 4.05
CA VAL A 341 -21.83 -8.92 4.85
C VAL A 341 -20.72 -9.54 3.99
N GLY A 342 -21.06 -9.92 2.74
CA GLY A 342 -20.06 -10.37 1.76
C GLY A 342 -18.98 -9.32 1.49
N VAL A 343 -19.36 -8.06 1.32
CA VAL A 343 -18.42 -6.92 1.16
C VAL A 343 -17.52 -6.77 2.39
N ALA A 344 -18.06 -6.91 3.60
CA ALA A 344 -17.26 -6.86 4.83
C ALA A 344 -16.25 -8.02 4.90
N LEU A 345 -16.67 -9.25 4.60
CA LEU A 345 -15.78 -10.41 4.54
C LEU A 345 -14.69 -10.22 3.48
N TRP A 346 -15.06 -9.69 2.30
CA TRP A 346 -14.12 -9.35 1.25
C TRP A 346 -13.10 -8.31 1.72
N GLY A 347 -13.53 -7.23 2.39
CA GLY A 347 -12.64 -6.22 2.96
C GLY A 347 -11.68 -6.79 4.01
N LEU A 348 -12.18 -7.64 4.93
CA LEU A 348 -11.32 -8.36 5.88
C LEU A 348 -10.25 -9.20 5.15
N GLY A 349 -10.66 -9.88 4.08
CA GLY A 349 -9.77 -10.74 3.30
C GLY A 349 -8.75 -9.99 2.45
N ALA A 350 -9.08 -8.82 1.92
CA ALA A 350 -8.21 -8.02 1.07
C ALA A 350 -7.05 -7.36 1.84
N ALA A 351 -7.19 -7.19 3.16
CA ALA A 351 -6.36 -6.29 3.97
C ALA A 351 -4.86 -6.64 4.02
N LEU A 352 -4.50 -7.93 4.07
CA LEU A 352 -3.15 -8.37 4.43
C LEU A 352 -2.35 -9.00 3.27
N GLY A 353 -3.01 -9.31 2.15
CA GLY A 353 -2.36 -10.03 1.05
C GLY A 353 -1.20 -9.28 0.42
N PHE A 354 -1.40 -8.02 0.09
CA PHE A 354 -0.38 -7.16 -0.52
C PHE A 354 0.82 -6.93 0.42
N PRO A 355 0.63 -6.45 1.67
CA PRO A 355 1.73 -6.16 2.58
C PRO A 355 2.56 -7.38 2.93
N VAL A 356 1.89 -8.47 3.28
CA VAL A 356 2.58 -9.71 3.68
C VAL A 356 3.32 -10.34 2.49
N GLY A 357 2.78 -10.23 1.28
CA GLY A 357 3.46 -10.67 0.07
C GLY A 357 4.72 -9.84 -0.23
N MET A 358 4.66 -8.51 -0.07
CA MET A 358 5.82 -7.64 -0.21
C MET A 358 6.90 -7.94 0.84
N SER A 359 6.49 -8.18 2.08
CA SER A 359 7.39 -8.63 3.16
C SER A 359 8.07 -9.97 2.80
N ALA A 360 7.33 -10.93 2.24
CA ALA A 360 7.89 -12.21 1.82
C ALA A 360 8.92 -12.08 0.67
N ALA A 361 8.75 -11.08 -0.21
CA ALA A 361 9.71 -10.78 -1.27
C ALA A 361 11.05 -10.25 -0.73
N SER A 362 11.02 -9.61 0.44
CA SER A 362 12.19 -8.99 1.08
C SER A 362 12.94 -9.89 2.08
N ASP A 363 12.58 -11.17 2.23
CA ASP A 363 13.18 -12.10 3.21
C ASP A 363 14.70 -12.25 3.10
N ASP A 364 15.27 -12.12 1.91
CA ASP A 364 16.72 -12.17 1.69
C ASP A 364 17.26 -10.75 1.48
N PRO A 365 17.95 -10.15 2.45
CA PRO A 365 18.42 -8.77 2.37
C PRO A 365 19.31 -8.49 1.15
N ARG A 366 20.08 -9.51 0.69
CA ARG A 366 20.99 -9.36 -0.47
C ARG A 366 20.26 -9.21 -1.79
N ARG A 367 19.04 -9.73 -1.91
CA ARG A 367 18.22 -9.74 -3.12
C ARG A 367 16.88 -9.03 -2.95
N ALA A 368 16.60 -8.45 -1.79
CA ALA A 368 15.34 -7.82 -1.44
C ALA A 368 14.92 -6.77 -2.47
N ALA A 369 15.78 -5.82 -2.80
CA ALA A 369 15.45 -4.73 -3.71
C ALA A 369 14.99 -5.23 -5.10
N VAL A 370 15.68 -6.23 -5.66
CA VAL A 370 15.36 -6.76 -6.99
C VAL A 370 14.09 -7.59 -6.96
N ARG A 371 13.90 -8.46 -5.95
CA ARG A 371 12.70 -9.29 -5.80
C ARG A 371 11.45 -8.44 -5.53
N VAL A 372 11.56 -7.46 -4.62
CA VAL A 372 10.48 -6.51 -4.32
C VAL A 372 10.07 -5.75 -5.58
N SER A 373 11.03 -5.30 -6.41
CA SER A 373 10.74 -4.62 -7.67
C SER A 373 9.93 -5.50 -8.63
N VAL A 374 10.30 -6.77 -8.80
CA VAL A 374 9.56 -7.72 -9.65
C VAL A 374 8.16 -7.98 -9.11
N VAL A 375 8.04 -8.28 -7.81
CA VAL A 375 6.75 -8.55 -7.15
C VAL A 375 5.84 -7.31 -7.20
N ALA A 376 6.38 -6.13 -6.96
CA ALA A 376 5.64 -4.87 -7.08
C ALA A 376 5.15 -4.62 -8.52
N THR A 377 6.00 -4.86 -9.52
CA THR A 377 5.61 -4.72 -10.94
C THR A 377 4.45 -5.63 -11.29
N ILE A 378 4.51 -6.91 -10.86
CA ILE A 378 3.42 -7.87 -11.06
C ILE A 378 2.17 -7.40 -10.32
N GLY A 379 2.30 -7.00 -9.06
CA GLY A 379 1.18 -6.53 -8.23
C GLY A 379 0.49 -5.31 -8.82
N TYR A 380 1.26 -4.29 -9.19
CA TYR A 380 0.69 -3.05 -9.75
C TYR A 380 0.09 -3.20 -11.14
N SER A 381 0.44 -4.24 -11.89
CA SER A 381 -0.25 -4.53 -13.15
C SER A 381 -1.75 -4.77 -12.97
N ALA A 382 -2.19 -5.16 -11.75
CA ALA A 382 -3.59 -5.28 -11.39
C ALA A 382 -4.39 -3.98 -11.60
N PHE A 383 -3.80 -2.82 -11.28
CA PHE A 383 -4.45 -1.52 -11.43
C PHE A 383 -4.58 -1.07 -12.88
N PHE A 384 -3.82 -1.68 -13.79
CA PHE A 384 -3.96 -1.46 -15.23
C PHE A 384 -4.95 -2.41 -15.87
N VAL A 385 -4.86 -3.68 -15.52
CA VAL A 385 -5.69 -4.73 -16.12
C VAL A 385 -7.08 -4.76 -15.48
N GLY A 386 -7.16 -4.50 -14.17
CA GLY A 386 -8.38 -4.64 -13.38
C GLY A 386 -9.55 -3.79 -13.88
N PRO A 387 -9.42 -2.45 -13.94
CA PRO A 387 -10.55 -1.60 -14.30
C PRO A 387 -11.12 -1.88 -15.69
N PRO A 388 -10.32 -1.99 -16.78
CA PRO A 388 -10.87 -2.33 -18.09
C PRO A 388 -11.48 -3.74 -18.13
N LEU A 389 -10.80 -4.73 -17.55
CA LEU A 389 -11.28 -6.11 -17.54
C LEU A 389 -12.67 -6.20 -16.89
N ILE A 390 -12.82 -5.61 -15.70
CA ILE A 390 -14.08 -5.63 -14.97
C ILE A 390 -15.13 -4.80 -15.70
N GLY A 391 -14.77 -3.63 -16.23
CA GLY A 391 -15.68 -2.79 -17.00
C GLY A 391 -16.22 -3.47 -18.26
N PHE A 392 -15.38 -4.17 -19.03
CA PHE A 392 -15.83 -4.93 -20.20
C PHE A 392 -16.69 -6.14 -19.80
N LEU A 393 -16.31 -6.88 -18.78
CA LEU A 393 -17.13 -7.99 -18.29
C LEU A 393 -18.48 -7.50 -17.71
N ALA A 394 -18.47 -6.36 -17.01
CA ALA A 394 -19.69 -5.80 -16.43
C ALA A 394 -20.71 -5.39 -17.50
N HIS A 395 -20.24 -4.95 -18.66
CA HIS A 395 -21.09 -4.65 -19.80
C HIS A 395 -21.89 -5.87 -20.29
N GLU A 396 -21.28 -7.07 -20.25
CA GLU A 396 -21.92 -8.30 -20.71
C GLU A 396 -22.78 -8.98 -19.63
N VAL A 397 -22.31 -8.98 -18.37
CA VAL A 397 -22.92 -9.80 -17.31
C VAL A 397 -23.36 -9.01 -16.07
N GLY A 398 -23.20 -7.69 -16.09
CA GLY A 398 -23.43 -6.80 -14.93
C GLY A 398 -22.29 -6.82 -13.90
N TYR A 399 -22.18 -5.75 -13.11
CA TYR A 399 -21.05 -5.55 -12.18
C TYR A 399 -20.87 -6.69 -11.17
N ARG A 400 -21.93 -7.22 -10.57
CA ARG A 400 -21.85 -8.27 -9.56
C ARG A 400 -21.21 -9.55 -10.10
N ASN A 401 -21.64 -9.97 -11.29
CA ASN A 401 -21.10 -11.18 -11.93
C ASN A 401 -19.68 -10.95 -12.46
N ALA A 402 -19.41 -9.75 -12.99
CA ALA A 402 -18.08 -9.38 -13.47
C ALA A 402 -17.03 -9.45 -12.35
N LEU A 403 -17.38 -9.00 -11.15
CA LEU A 403 -16.49 -9.04 -9.99
C LEU A 403 -16.11 -10.47 -9.56
N LEU A 404 -16.93 -11.48 -9.90
CA LEU A 404 -16.58 -12.89 -9.62
C LEU A 404 -15.32 -13.35 -10.36
N VAL A 405 -14.90 -12.67 -11.44
CA VAL A 405 -13.63 -12.98 -12.14
C VAL A 405 -12.43 -12.89 -11.20
N ILE A 406 -12.50 -12.03 -10.15
CA ILE A 406 -11.45 -11.87 -9.15
C ILE A 406 -11.23 -13.16 -8.35
N ALA A 407 -12.25 -14.01 -8.23
CA ALA A 407 -12.11 -15.31 -7.58
C ALA A 407 -11.00 -16.16 -8.23
N VAL A 408 -10.78 -16.04 -9.54
CA VAL A 408 -9.76 -16.80 -10.28
C VAL A 408 -8.34 -16.50 -9.76
N PRO A 409 -7.83 -15.25 -9.80
CA PRO A 409 -6.52 -14.95 -9.25
C PRO A 409 -6.43 -15.19 -7.74
N VAL A 410 -7.52 -15.02 -6.97
CA VAL A 410 -7.54 -15.34 -5.53
C VAL A 410 -7.32 -16.84 -5.29
N VAL A 411 -7.98 -17.70 -6.04
CA VAL A 411 -7.77 -19.16 -5.97
C VAL A 411 -6.34 -19.52 -6.39
N VAL A 412 -5.83 -18.94 -7.48
CA VAL A 412 -4.43 -19.14 -7.89
C VAL A 412 -3.47 -18.70 -6.78
N GLY A 413 -3.67 -17.53 -6.19
CA GLY A 413 -2.87 -17.03 -5.07
C GLY A 413 -2.93 -17.99 -3.86
N LEU A 414 -4.11 -18.54 -3.54
CA LEU A 414 -4.31 -19.50 -2.47
C LEU A 414 -3.53 -20.80 -2.68
N LEU A 415 -3.47 -21.29 -3.92
CA LEU A 415 -2.72 -22.49 -4.27
C LEU A 415 -1.20 -22.30 -4.15
N VAL A 416 -0.70 -21.11 -4.51
CA VAL A 416 0.74 -20.81 -4.54
C VAL A 416 1.25 -20.09 -3.29
N VAL A 417 0.39 -19.78 -2.32
CA VAL A 417 0.72 -19.03 -1.10
C VAL A 417 1.84 -19.68 -0.27
N GLY A 418 2.10 -20.96 -0.45
CA GLY A 418 3.24 -21.66 0.15
C GLY A 418 4.61 -21.07 -0.19
N ALA A 419 4.72 -20.35 -1.31
CA ALA A 419 5.94 -19.65 -1.71
C ALA A 419 6.29 -18.49 -0.74
N ALA A 420 5.32 -17.97 0.02
CA ALA A 420 5.53 -16.93 1.01
C ALA A 420 6.06 -17.44 2.36
N ARG A 421 6.41 -18.74 2.49
CA ARG A 421 7.06 -19.26 3.71
C ARG A 421 8.36 -18.51 3.99
N PRO A 422 8.68 -18.22 5.28
CA PRO A 422 9.97 -17.66 5.65
C PRO A 422 11.10 -18.54 5.12
N LEU A 423 12.19 -17.90 4.68
CA LEU A 423 13.41 -18.64 4.33
C LEU A 423 14.03 -19.18 5.62
N PRO A 424 14.68 -20.37 5.60
CA PRO A 424 15.47 -20.85 6.72
C PRO A 424 16.54 -19.80 7.05
N ALA A 425 16.76 -19.53 8.36
CA ALA A 425 17.85 -18.67 8.79
C ALA A 425 19.18 -19.26 8.31
N THR A 426 19.77 -18.65 7.29
CA THR A 426 21.11 -19.04 6.82
C THR A 426 22.11 -18.62 7.87
N GLY A 427 22.59 -19.59 8.69
CA GLY A 427 23.77 -19.39 9.54
C GLY A 427 23.59 -19.45 11.04
N GLN A 428 22.80 -20.38 11.56
CA GLN A 428 23.21 -21.02 12.81
C GLN A 428 23.84 -22.36 12.40
N ALA A 429 25.18 -22.37 12.27
CA ALA A 429 25.93 -23.61 12.40
C ALA A 429 25.48 -24.20 13.74
N GLU A 430 24.96 -25.43 13.72
CA GLU A 430 24.76 -26.19 14.94
C GLU A 430 26.03 -26.08 15.76
N PRO A 431 25.94 -25.83 17.08
CA PRO A 431 27.11 -25.96 17.93
C PRO A 431 27.59 -27.39 17.75
N GLY A 432 28.79 -27.54 17.15
CA GLY A 432 29.38 -28.85 16.89
C GLY A 432 29.29 -29.72 18.11
N ASP A 433 28.75 -30.91 17.90
CA ASP A 433 28.82 -32.05 18.84
C ASP A 433 30.26 -32.16 19.37
N PRO A 434 30.51 -32.07 20.69
CA PRO A 434 31.85 -32.18 21.21
C PRO A 434 32.26 -33.65 21.38
N ALA A 435 32.28 -34.38 20.27
CA ALA A 435 32.73 -35.74 20.22
C ALA A 435 33.67 -35.90 19.02
N ASP A 436 34.92 -35.47 19.20
CA ASP A 436 36.12 -36.09 18.63
C ASP A 436 37.32 -35.24 19.06
N GLY A 437 37.73 -35.45 20.32
CA GLY A 437 39.04 -35.05 20.80
C GLY A 437 40.10 -35.95 20.14
N PRO A 438 41.30 -35.42 19.77
CA PRO A 438 42.34 -36.23 19.20
C PRO A 438 42.88 -37.21 20.26
N PRO A 439 43.30 -38.45 19.86
CA PRO A 439 43.74 -39.48 20.79
C PRO A 439 45.03 -39.02 21.50
N GLN A 440 45.05 -39.13 22.84
CA GLN A 440 46.22 -38.98 23.65
C GLN A 440 47.21 -40.11 23.34
N GLY A 441 48.27 -39.76 22.61
CA GLY A 441 49.45 -40.62 22.45
C GLY A 441 50.27 -40.63 23.71
N GLN A 442 50.36 -41.82 24.32
CA GLN A 442 51.40 -42.21 25.30
C GLN A 442 52.73 -42.27 24.63
N GLY A 443 53.79 -41.85 25.31
CA GLY A 443 55.16 -42.19 24.92
C GLY A 443 56.20 -41.24 25.50
N ASP A 444 56.66 -41.62 26.60
CA ASP A 444 57.99 -42.01 27.03
C ASP A 444 58.95 -40.89 27.45
N ALA A 445 59.26 -41.00 28.69
CA ALA A 445 60.47 -40.44 29.38
C ALA A 445 61.74 -40.97 28.77
N ARG A 446 62.76 -40.06 28.61
CA ARG A 446 64.20 -40.35 28.91
C ARG A 446 65.02 -39.08 28.76
N THR A 447 65.53 -38.65 29.93
CA THR A 447 66.95 -38.34 30.30
C THR A 447 67.80 -37.49 29.36
N SER A 448 68.36 -36.46 29.93
CA SER A 448 69.82 -36.14 30.09
C SER A 448 70.00 -34.63 29.97
N ALA A 449 70.28 -33.94 31.08
CA ALA A 449 71.54 -33.55 31.65
C ALA A 449 72.50 -32.73 30.76
N ALA A 450 72.92 -31.61 31.33
CA ALA A 450 74.11 -30.83 31.05
C ALA A 450 74.05 -29.88 29.82
N ASP A 451 74.49 -28.67 29.80
CA ASP A 451 75.57 -28.00 30.57
C ASP A 451 75.57 -26.50 30.17
N ARG A 452 75.79 -25.63 31.10
CA ARG A 452 76.62 -24.43 31.12
C ARG A 452 76.64 -23.38 30.03
N ALA A 453 76.52 -22.21 30.55
CA ALA A 453 77.39 -21.04 30.33
C ALA A 453 77.22 -20.28 28.99
N ASN A 454 76.76 -19.11 28.95
CA ASN A 454 77.34 -17.79 29.18
C ASN A 454 76.22 -16.72 29.09
#